data_3ba4e60a47d890b464151361259d3135
#
_entry.id   3ba4e60a47d890b464151361259d3135
#
_cell.length_a   1.000
_cell.length_b   1.000
_cell.length_c   1.000
_cell.angle_alpha   90.00
_cell.angle_beta   90.00
_cell.angle_gamma   90.00
#
_symmetry.space_group_name_H-M   'P 1'
#
loop_
_entity.id
_entity.type
_entity.pdbx_description
1 polymer ?
#
loop_
_entity_poly.entity_id
_entity_poly.type
_entity_poly.pdbx_seq_one_letter_code
_entity_poly.pdbx_strand_id
1 'polypeptide(L)'
;MAQVQPHKKSPLNILIIEDSEDDALLLAGCFKRAGYALEFQRVENAKTTREAMLSRRWDAILSDHSMPGFNALAALALMQELRLDLPFIIVSGVIEEETAIAAMRAGAHDYLSKDRLDRLVPAVEREMRESKNRAERRTALDTVKDNEARFRALVSNIPGMVFQLLSPGQGSYRFLYVSEGTEALFGRTPGELVA
;
A
#
# COMPACT_ATOMS: atom_id res chain seq x y z
N MET A 1 -24.94 -30.82 18.53
CA MET A 1 -23.82 -29.86 18.68
C MET A 1 -23.16 -29.75 17.32
N ALA A 2 -23.42 -28.68 16.59
CA ALA A 2 -22.77 -28.42 15.30
C ALA A 2 -21.32 -28.00 15.58
N GLN A 3 -20.35 -28.77 15.10
CA GLN A 3 -18.96 -28.38 15.08
C GLN A 3 -18.81 -27.21 14.11
N VAL A 4 -18.58 -26.01 14.64
CA VAL A 4 -18.14 -24.85 13.85
C VAL A 4 -16.74 -25.22 13.32
N GLN A 5 -16.66 -25.60 12.07
CA GLN A 5 -15.37 -25.73 11.40
C GLN A 5 -14.69 -24.37 11.41
N PRO A 6 -13.43 -24.28 11.87
CA PRO A 6 -12.72 -23.02 11.81
C PRO A 6 -12.58 -22.62 10.33
N HIS A 7 -13.16 -21.48 9.97
CA HIS A 7 -12.97 -20.91 8.64
C HIS A 7 -11.47 -20.76 8.40
N LYS A 8 -10.94 -21.57 7.50
CA LYS A 8 -9.54 -21.52 7.09
C LYS A 8 -9.31 -20.14 6.48
N LYS A 9 -8.57 -19.30 7.17
CA LYS A 9 -8.21 -17.96 6.68
C LYS A 9 -7.40 -18.09 5.39
N SER A 10 -7.39 -17.05 4.55
CA SER A 10 -6.61 -17.02 3.31
C SER A 10 -5.14 -17.35 3.55
N PRO A 11 -4.43 -17.92 2.55
CA PRO A 11 -2.98 -18.08 2.62
C PRO A 11 -2.31 -16.75 2.92
N LEU A 12 -1.26 -16.77 3.73
CA LEU A 12 -0.53 -15.60 4.18
C LEU A 12 0.97 -15.81 3.99
N ASN A 13 1.63 -14.90 3.27
CA ASN A 13 3.06 -14.93 3.00
C ASN A 13 3.77 -13.86 3.81
N ILE A 14 4.62 -14.25 4.76
CA ILE A 14 5.35 -13.32 5.64
C ILE A 14 6.84 -13.49 5.44
N LEU A 15 7.54 -12.38 5.21
CA LEU A 15 8.99 -12.31 5.31
C LEU A 15 9.36 -11.96 6.75
N ILE A 16 10.17 -12.81 7.38
CA ILE A 16 10.65 -12.64 8.75
C ILE A 16 12.16 -12.34 8.70
N ILE A 17 12.54 -11.14 9.14
CA ILE A 17 13.93 -10.70 9.23
C ILE A 17 14.34 -10.85 10.69
N GLU A 18 15.05 -11.90 11.00
CA GLU A 18 15.34 -12.37 12.36
C GLU A 18 16.55 -13.30 12.35
N ASP A 19 17.52 -13.09 13.22
CA ASP A 19 18.71 -13.94 13.34
C ASP A 19 18.46 -15.20 14.19
N SER A 20 17.48 -15.17 15.10
CA SER A 20 17.05 -16.32 15.91
C SER A 20 15.99 -17.15 15.17
N GLU A 21 16.28 -18.43 14.93
CA GLU A 21 15.31 -19.36 14.35
C GLU A 21 14.12 -19.60 15.29
N ASP A 22 14.38 -19.69 16.60
CA ASP A 22 13.34 -19.92 17.61
C ASP A 22 12.37 -18.75 17.66
N ASP A 23 12.86 -17.50 17.58
CA ASP A 23 12.02 -16.32 17.56
C ASP A 23 11.21 -16.24 16.27
N ALA A 24 11.80 -16.55 15.12
CA ALA A 24 11.07 -16.64 13.86
C ALA A 24 9.94 -17.68 13.91
N LEU A 25 10.20 -18.84 14.49
CA LEU A 25 9.19 -19.88 14.70
C LEU A 25 8.10 -19.45 15.68
N LEU A 26 8.46 -18.72 16.73
CA LEU A 26 7.52 -18.14 17.69
C LEU A 26 6.55 -17.16 17.01
N LEU A 27 7.09 -16.24 16.19
CA LEU A 27 6.29 -15.31 15.40
C LEU A 27 5.36 -16.04 14.42
N ALA A 28 5.90 -17.00 13.65
CA ALA A 28 5.12 -17.81 12.73
C ALA A 28 4.01 -18.60 13.44
N GLY A 29 4.28 -19.08 14.65
CA GLY A 29 3.33 -19.78 15.51
C GLY A 29 2.10 -18.95 15.85
N CYS A 30 2.23 -17.62 15.98
CA CYS A 30 1.09 -16.73 16.25
C CYS A 30 0.06 -16.79 15.12
N PHE A 31 0.48 -16.73 13.88
CA PHE A 31 -0.40 -16.78 12.71
C PHE A 31 -1.03 -18.17 12.52
N LYS A 32 -0.26 -19.23 12.71
CA LYS A 32 -0.80 -20.61 12.66
C LYS A 32 -1.89 -20.83 13.70
N ARG A 33 -1.68 -20.37 14.95
CA ARG A 33 -2.70 -20.42 16.01
C ARG A 33 -3.94 -19.59 15.69
N ALA A 34 -3.77 -18.50 14.96
CA ALA A 34 -4.87 -17.66 14.48
C ALA A 34 -5.62 -18.22 13.25
N GLY A 35 -5.24 -19.42 12.77
CA GLY A 35 -5.92 -20.15 11.70
C GLY A 35 -5.45 -19.82 10.29
N TYR A 36 -4.32 -19.12 10.12
CA TYR A 36 -3.76 -18.83 8.81
C TYR A 36 -3.02 -20.04 8.22
N ALA A 37 -3.17 -20.25 6.90
CA ALA A 37 -2.27 -21.09 6.12
C ALA A 37 -1.00 -20.27 5.83
N LEU A 38 -0.09 -20.21 6.82
CA LEU A 38 1.11 -19.39 6.76
C LEU A 38 2.21 -20.05 5.94
N GLU A 39 2.73 -19.31 4.95
CA GLU A 39 4.05 -19.49 4.37
C GLU A 39 4.96 -18.37 4.83
N PHE A 40 6.16 -18.70 5.30
CA PHE A 40 7.13 -17.70 5.68
C PHE A 40 8.53 -18.05 5.23
N GLN A 41 9.37 -17.04 5.11
CA GLN A 41 10.80 -17.19 4.88
C GLN A 41 11.53 -16.35 5.92
N ARG A 42 12.54 -16.96 6.57
CA ARG A 42 13.45 -16.25 7.46
C ARG A 42 14.70 -15.80 6.70
N VAL A 43 15.13 -14.59 6.96
CA VAL A 43 16.38 -13.98 6.48
C VAL A 43 17.03 -13.20 7.62
N GLU A 44 18.35 -12.97 7.57
CA GLU A 44 19.08 -12.39 8.70
C GLU A 44 20.09 -11.30 8.30
N ASN A 45 20.23 -11.00 7.00
CA ASN A 45 21.21 -10.02 6.51
C ASN A 45 20.68 -9.26 5.30
N ALA A 46 21.33 -8.14 4.95
CA ALA A 46 20.89 -7.25 3.88
C ALA A 46 20.79 -7.96 2.52
N LYS A 47 21.74 -8.85 2.19
CA LYS A 47 21.75 -9.55 0.89
C LYS A 47 20.56 -10.48 0.77
N THR A 48 20.39 -11.38 1.72
CA THR A 48 19.27 -12.36 1.70
C THR A 48 17.92 -11.67 1.84
N THR A 49 17.84 -10.56 2.58
CA THR A 49 16.61 -9.74 2.68
C THR A 49 16.25 -9.14 1.32
N ARG A 50 17.21 -8.55 0.59
CA ARG A 50 16.98 -8.00 -0.76
C ARG A 50 16.50 -9.09 -1.72
N GLU A 51 17.18 -10.21 -1.75
CA GLU A 51 16.82 -11.36 -2.61
C GLU A 51 15.41 -11.86 -2.29
N ALA A 52 15.07 -12.02 -1.01
CA ALA A 52 13.76 -12.47 -0.58
C ALA A 52 12.66 -11.46 -0.94
N MET A 53 12.87 -10.17 -0.71
CA MET A 53 11.90 -9.11 -1.05
C MET A 53 11.53 -9.11 -2.53
N LEU A 54 12.45 -9.51 -3.42
CA LEU A 54 12.26 -9.54 -4.86
C LEU A 54 11.80 -10.92 -5.39
N SER A 55 11.89 -11.97 -4.59
CA SER A 55 11.67 -13.36 -5.06
C SER A 55 10.20 -13.70 -5.29
N ARG A 56 9.29 -13.11 -4.50
CA ARG A 56 7.84 -13.37 -4.57
C ARG A 56 7.05 -12.23 -3.94
N ARG A 57 5.72 -12.32 -4.00
CA ARG A 57 4.84 -11.38 -3.29
C ARG A 57 4.75 -11.76 -1.82
N TRP A 58 4.90 -10.76 -0.98
CA TRP A 58 4.74 -10.83 0.46
C TRP A 58 3.50 -10.05 0.87
N ASP A 59 2.83 -10.49 1.94
CA ASP A 59 1.70 -9.80 2.53
C ASP A 59 2.13 -8.87 3.67
N ALA A 60 3.22 -9.22 4.37
CA ALA A 60 3.83 -8.39 5.40
C ALA A 60 5.30 -8.75 5.63
N ILE A 61 6.04 -7.82 6.22
CA ILE A 61 7.41 -8.02 6.70
C ILE A 61 7.41 -7.83 8.21
N LEU A 62 7.96 -8.81 8.92
CA LEU A 62 8.27 -8.71 10.35
C LEU A 62 9.78 -8.62 10.48
N SER A 63 10.27 -7.67 11.25
CA SER A 63 11.71 -7.50 11.47
C SER A 63 12.02 -7.43 12.95
N ASP A 64 13.00 -8.21 13.41
CA ASP A 64 13.62 -7.93 14.69
C ASP A 64 14.28 -6.55 14.62
N HIS A 65 14.29 -5.86 15.76
CA HIS A 65 14.84 -4.52 15.84
C HIS A 65 16.36 -4.51 15.68
N SER A 66 17.06 -5.44 16.31
CA SER A 66 18.52 -5.42 16.43
C SER A 66 19.12 -6.80 16.18
N MET A 67 19.76 -6.95 15.03
CA MET A 67 20.50 -8.13 14.65
C MET A 67 21.97 -7.78 14.42
N PRO A 68 22.92 -8.70 14.59
CA PRO A 68 24.33 -8.46 14.30
C PRO A 68 24.56 -8.02 12.84
N GLY A 69 25.08 -6.80 12.66
CA GLY A 69 25.45 -6.26 11.33
C GLY A 69 24.28 -5.83 10.43
N PHE A 70 23.02 -6.01 10.87
CA PHE A 70 21.83 -5.58 10.14
C PHE A 70 20.68 -5.30 11.12
N ASN A 71 19.92 -4.25 10.90
CA ASN A 71 18.83 -3.86 11.81
C ASN A 71 17.55 -3.52 11.05
N ALA A 72 16.46 -3.36 11.79
CA ALA A 72 15.14 -3.08 11.21
C ALA A 72 15.12 -1.79 10.38
N LEU A 73 15.83 -0.74 10.78
CA LEU A 73 15.86 0.52 10.02
C LEU A 73 16.57 0.34 8.68
N ALA A 74 17.65 -0.45 8.64
CA ALA A 74 18.34 -0.78 7.38
C ALA A 74 17.45 -1.66 6.47
N ALA A 75 16.71 -2.59 7.05
CA ALA A 75 15.74 -3.41 6.30
C ALA A 75 14.57 -2.56 5.76
N LEU A 76 14.07 -1.62 6.54
CA LEU A 76 13.05 -0.67 6.12
C LEU A 76 13.54 0.24 4.99
N ALA A 77 14.76 0.78 5.11
CA ALA A 77 15.37 1.58 4.05
C ALA A 77 15.51 0.78 2.75
N LEU A 78 15.90 -0.48 2.84
CA LEU A 78 15.98 -1.40 1.71
C LEU A 78 14.61 -1.62 1.04
N MET A 79 13.54 -1.82 1.82
CA MET A 79 12.18 -1.94 1.31
C MET A 79 11.75 -0.67 0.56
N GLN A 80 12.08 0.52 1.11
CA GLN A 80 11.78 1.81 0.48
C GLN A 80 12.58 2.04 -0.81
N GLU A 81 13.86 1.68 -0.84
CA GLU A 81 14.70 1.71 -2.04
C GLU A 81 14.08 0.86 -3.17
N LEU A 82 13.56 -0.31 -2.82
CA LEU A 82 12.87 -1.22 -3.75
C LEU A 82 11.44 -0.74 -4.09
N ARG A 83 10.97 0.37 -3.52
CA ARG A 83 9.62 0.93 -3.72
C ARG A 83 8.49 -0.05 -3.41
N LEU A 84 8.70 -0.91 -2.43
CA LEU A 84 7.69 -1.86 -1.97
C LEU A 84 6.76 -1.17 -0.95
N ASP A 85 5.45 -1.27 -1.17
CA ASP A 85 4.42 -0.77 -0.25
C ASP A 85 3.81 -1.97 0.49
N LEU A 86 4.56 -2.48 1.48
CA LEU A 86 4.19 -3.64 2.30
C LEU A 86 4.12 -3.24 3.77
N PRO A 87 3.20 -3.81 4.55
CA PRO A 87 3.24 -3.71 6.00
C PRO A 87 4.61 -4.12 6.54
N PHE A 88 5.27 -3.22 7.25
CA PHE A 88 6.57 -3.45 7.89
C PHE A 88 6.41 -3.23 9.39
N ILE A 89 6.47 -4.32 10.15
CA ILE A 89 6.26 -4.32 11.60
C ILE A 89 7.54 -4.75 12.28
N ILE A 90 7.99 -3.94 13.23
CA ILE A 90 9.16 -4.24 14.03
C ILE A 90 8.71 -4.96 15.29
N VAL A 91 9.39 -6.08 15.62
CA VAL A 91 9.12 -6.86 16.82
C VAL A 91 10.41 -6.95 17.62
N SER A 92 10.43 -6.39 18.83
CA SER A 92 11.64 -6.28 19.65
C SER A 92 11.48 -6.90 21.04
N GLY A 93 12.54 -7.49 21.55
CA GLY A 93 12.59 -7.97 22.94
C GLY A 93 12.64 -6.84 23.97
N VAL A 94 13.16 -5.66 23.60
CA VAL A 94 13.22 -4.48 24.45
C VAL A 94 12.59 -3.32 23.70
N ILE A 95 11.64 -2.63 24.33
CA ILE A 95 11.08 -1.40 23.79
C ILE A 95 11.75 -0.21 24.46
N GLU A 96 12.54 0.52 23.69
CA GLU A 96 12.98 1.87 24.02
C GLU A 96 12.09 2.85 23.28
N GLU A 97 11.48 3.77 24.01
CA GLU A 97 10.49 4.71 23.44
C GLU A 97 11.07 5.55 22.29
N GLU A 98 12.31 6.05 22.47
CA GLU A 98 12.99 6.85 21.44
C GLU A 98 13.21 6.05 20.16
N THR A 99 13.58 4.80 20.30
CA THR A 99 13.82 3.87 19.18
C THR A 99 12.52 3.55 18.44
N ALA A 100 11.43 3.31 19.16
CA ALA A 100 10.12 3.08 18.56
C ALA A 100 9.63 4.32 17.79
N ILE A 101 9.78 5.52 18.35
CA ILE A 101 9.45 6.79 17.69
C ILE A 101 10.29 6.98 16.42
N ALA A 102 11.59 6.71 16.48
CA ALA A 102 12.47 6.82 15.31
C ALA A 102 12.06 5.86 14.19
N ALA A 103 11.71 4.62 14.53
CA ALA A 103 11.24 3.62 13.59
C ALA A 103 9.93 4.02 12.90
N MET A 104 8.96 4.51 13.66
CA MET A 104 7.68 5.01 13.13
C MET A 104 7.88 6.22 12.21
N ARG A 105 8.76 7.17 12.58
CA ARG A 105 9.12 8.31 11.73
C ARG A 105 9.84 7.89 10.45
N ALA A 106 10.61 6.82 10.49
CA ALA A 106 11.27 6.24 9.34
C ALA A 106 10.29 5.50 8.39
N GLY A 107 9.04 5.27 8.82
CA GLY A 107 8.00 4.66 8.01
C GLY A 107 7.69 3.21 8.37
N ALA A 108 8.13 2.71 9.52
CA ALA A 108 7.60 1.46 10.05
C ALA A 108 6.10 1.62 10.35
N HIS A 109 5.32 0.58 10.09
CA HIS A 109 3.87 0.62 10.25
C HIS A 109 3.42 0.30 11.68
N ASP A 110 4.21 -0.49 12.41
CA ASP A 110 3.99 -0.72 13.84
C ASP A 110 5.30 -1.17 14.52
N TYR A 111 5.34 -1.06 15.85
CA TYR A 111 6.46 -1.48 16.70
C TYR A 111 5.92 -2.25 17.91
N LEU A 112 6.23 -3.52 18.02
CA LEU A 112 5.66 -4.44 19.01
C LEU A 112 6.75 -5.06 19.92
N SER A 113 6.40 -5.33 21.19
CA SER A 113 7.24 -6.15 22.07
C SER A 113 7.05 -7.63 21.81
N LYS A 114 8.15 -8.40 21.85
CA LYS A 114 8.11 -9.87 21.88
C LYS A 114 7.33 -10.42 23.08
N ASP A 115 7.15 -9.62 24.14
CA ASP A 115 6.32 -9.98 25.31
C ASP A 115 4.80 -9.83 25.06
N ARG A 116 4.40 -9.15 23.98
CA ARG A 116 3.00 -8.82 23.66
C ARG A 116 2.60 -9.33 22.28
N LEU A 117 2.95 -10.58 21.95
CA LEU A 117 2.67 -11.21 20.66
C LEU A 117 1.17 -11.47 20.42
N ASP A 118 0.32 -11.34 21.43
CA ASP A 118 -1.13 -11.32 21.29
C ASP A 118 -1.62 -10.20 20.34
N ARG A 119 -0.86 -9.11 20.21
CA ARG A 119 -1.15 -7.97 19.33
C ARG A 119 -0.62 -8.14 17.91
N LEU A 120 0.27 -9.11 17.66
CA LEU A 120 0.97 -9.23 16.36
C LEU A 120 0.00 -9.48 15.20
N VAL A 121 -0.86 -10.49 15.34
CA VAL A 121 -1.81 -10.84 14.26
C VAL A 121 -2.79 -9.70 13.99
N PRO A 122 -3.46 -9.09 15.00
CA PRO A 122 -4.30 -7.90 14.79
C PRO A 122 -3.56 -6.72 14.13
N ALA A 123 -2.31 -6.46 14.48
CA ALA A 123 -1.50 -5.40 13.89
C ALA A 123 -1.24 -5.68 12.39
N VAL A 124 -0.78 -6.88 12.05
CA VAL A 124 -0.57 -7.28 10.66
C VAL A 124 -1.87 -7.18 9.84
N GLU A 125 -2.98 -7.70 10.37
CA GLU A 125 -4.29 -7.62 9.69
C GLU A 125 -4.74 -6.17 9.43
N ARG A 126 -4.50 -5.27 10.37
CA ARG A 126 -4.81 -3.85 10.24
C ARG A 126 -3.99 -3.24 9.11
N GLU A 127 -2.66 -3.41 9.16
CA GLU A 127 -1.75 -2.81 8.19
C GLU A 127 -1.92 -3.38 6.79
N MET A 128 -2.25 -4.68 6.65
CA MET A 128 -2.60 -5.27 5.37
C MET A 128 -3.85 -4.65 4.74
N ARG A 129 -4.89 -4.38 5.56
CA ARG A 129 -6.09 -3.68 5.08
C ARG A 129 -5.76 -2.26 4.62
N GLU A 130 -4.94 -1.55 5.38
CA GLU A 130 -4.53 -0.19 5.04
C GLU A 130 -3.67 -0.14 3.77
N SER A 131 -2.72 -1.06 3.62
CA SER A 131 -1.91 -1.20 2.39
C SER A 131 -2.79 -1.50 1.17
N LYS A 132 -3.75 -2.41 1.30
CA LYS A 132 -4.71 -2.71 0.24
C LYS A 132 -5.54 -1.48 -0.15
N ASN A 133 -6.07 -0.75 0.83
CA ASN A 133 -6.85 0.47 0.59
C ASN A 133 -5.99 1.55 -0.11
N ARG A 134 -4.71 1.70 0.28
CA ARG A 134 -3.77 2.62 -0.40
C ARG A 134 -3.55 2.21 -1.86
N ALA A 135 -3.34 0.91 -2.11
CA ALA A 135 -3.14 0.39 -3.47
C ALA A 135 -4.38 0.58 -4.35
N GLU A 136 -5.58 0.27 -3.84
CA GLU A 136 -6.86 0.48 -4.56
C GLU A 136 -7.08 1.95 -4.90
N ARG A 137 -6.84 2.85 -3.94
CA ARG A 137 -6.96 4.29 -4.15
C ARG A 137 -5.98 4.80 -5.22
N ARG A 138 -4.73 4.33 -5.19
CA ARG A 138 -3.73 4.68 -6.21
C ARG A 138 -4.16 4.22 -7.59
N THR A 139 -4.60 2.97 -7.74
CA THR A 139 -5.08 2.43 -9.01
C THR A 139 -6.29 3.21 -9.55
N ALA A 140 -7.24 3.57 -8.68
CA ALA A 140 -8.39 4.37 -9.08
C ALA A 140 -7.99 5.77 -9.58
N LEU A 141 -7.04 6.43 -8.89
CA LEU A 141 -6.52 7.73 -9.32
C LEU A 141 -5.77 7.65 -10.65
N ASP A 142 -4.97 6.61 -10.86
CA ASP A 142 -4.24 6.40 -12.11
C ASP A 142 -5.21 6.14 -13.26
N THR A 143 -6.26 5.34 -13.03
CA THR A 143 -7.32 5.10 -14.02
C THR A 143 -8.04 6.40 -14.43
N VAL A 144 -8.35 7.28 -13.47
CA VAL A 144 -8.98 8.57 -13.75
C VAL A 144 -8.05 9.43 -14.61
N LYS A 145 -6.77 9.52 -14.26
CA LYS A 145 -5.76 10.29 -15.03
C LYS A 145 -5.61 9.76 -16.46
N ASP A 146 -5.54 8.45 -16.62
CA ASP A 146 -5.42 7.82 -17.94
C ASP A 146 -6.66 8.08 -18.80
N ASN A 147 -7.86 7.97 -18.22
CA ASN A 147 -9.10 8.26 -18.93
C ASN A 147 -9.19 9.74 -19.33
N GLU A 148 -8.78 10.65 -18.47
CA GLU A 148 -8.73 12.08 -18.77
C GLU A 148 -7.73 12.39 -19.91
N ALA A 149 -6.54 11.80 -19.86
CA ALA A 149 -5.55 11.94 -20.92
C ALA A 149 -6.05 11.40 -22.27
N ARG A 150 -6.69 10.22 -22.26
CA ARG A 150 -7.30 9.65 -23.47
C ARG A 150 -8.42 10.51 -24.01
N PHE A 151 -9.30 11.01 -23.13
CA PHE A 151 -10.39 11.91 -23.53
C PHE A 151 -9.84 13.17 -24.17
N ARG A 152 -8.85 13.84 -23.56
CA ARG A 152 -8.20 15.03 -24.14
C ARG A 152 -7.59 14.73 -25.49
N ALA A 153 -6.87 13.60 -25.65
CA ALA A 153 -6.29 13.22 -26.92
C ALA A 153 -7.34 12.93 -28.00
N LEU A 154 -8.48 12.35 -27.67
CA LEU A 154 -9.57 12.15 -28.60
C LEU A 154 -10.18 13.47 -29.04
N VAL A 155 -10.48 14.34 -28.07
CA VAL A 155 -11.12 15.64 -28.34
C VAL A 155 -10.23 16.58 -29.16
N SER A 156 -8.90 16.56 -28.91
CA SER A 156 -7.94 17.40 -29.66
C SER A 156 -7.80 16.99 -31.14
N ASN A 157 -8.15 15.77 -31.48
CA ASN A 157 -8.10 15.27 -32.87
C ASN A 157 -9.42 15.46 -33.64
N ILE A 158 -10.47 15.98 -32.98
CA ILE A 158 -11.75 16.27 -33.65
C ILE A 158 -11.66 17.66 -34.33
N PRO A 159 -11.83 17.75 -35.65
CA PRO A 159 -11.88 19.05 -36.32
C PRO A 159 -13.17 19.78 -35.92
N GLY A 160 -13.06 20.80 -35.07
CA GLY A 160 -14.19 21.56 -34.55
C GLY A 160 -14.19 21.74 -33.04
N MET A 161 -15.32 22.12 -32.50
CA MET A 161 -15.53 22.32 -31.10
C MET A 161 -16.32 21.14 -30.49
N VAL A 162 -15.81 20.56 -29.39
CA VAL A 162 -16.54 19.62 -28.57
C VAL A 162 -17.00 20.34 -27.31
N PHE A 163 -18.26 20.18 -26.95
CA PHE A 163 -18.80 20.84 -25.77
C PHE A 163 -19.82 19.97 -25.04
N GLN A 164 -20.00 20.26 -23.75
CA GLN A 164 -21.05 19.69 -22.92
C GLN A 164 -21.88 20.84 -22.34
N LEU A 165 -23.21 20.79 -22.55
CA LEU A 165 -24.18 21.74 -22.04
C LEU A 165 -24.98 21.14 -20.91
N LEU A 166 -25.19 21.91 -19.86
CA LEU A 166 -26.20 21.67 -18.85
C LEU A 166 -27.41 22.58 -19.12
N SER A 167 -28.61 21.99 -19.18
CA SER A 167 -29.86 22.75 -19.22
C SER A 167 -30.59 22.58 -17.90
N PRO A 168 -30.54 23.56 -16.98
CA PRO A 168 -31.26 23.48 -15.70
C PRO A 168 -32.77 23.75 -15.86
N GLY A 169 -33.27 23.92 -17.08
CA GLY A 169 -34.67 24.22 -17.37
C GLY A 169 -34.89 25.69 -17.75
N GLN A 170 -36.14 26.04 -18.13
CA GLN A 170 -36.55 27.41 -18.50
C GLN A 170 -35.76 28.09 -19.63
N GLY A 171 -35.15 27.30 -20.53
CA GLY A 171 -34.41 27.83 -21.68
C GLY A 171 -33.01 28.38 -21.38
N SER A 172 -32.51 28.22 -20.16
CA SER A 172 -31.14 28.54 -19.82
C SER A 172 -30.20 27.37 -20.11
N TYR A 173 -29.00 27.70 -20.62
CA TYR A 173 -27.94 26.72 -20.91
C TYR A 173 -26.65 27.24 -20.31
N ARG A 174 -25.83 26.30 -19.78
CA ARG A 174 -24.49 26.57 -19.29
C ARG A 174 -23.53 25.55 -19.85
N PHE A 175 -22.39 26.01 -20.36
CA PHE A 175 -21.31 25.11 -20.73
C PHE A 175 -20.70 24.48 -19.48
N LEU A 176 -20.63 23.15 -19.43
CA LEU A 176 -19.87 22.41 -18.44
C LEU A 176 -18.46 22.11 -18.91
N TYR A 177 -18.31 21.94 -20.22
CA TYR A 177 -17.03 21.64 -20.87
C TYR A 177 -17.04 22.23 -22.28
N VAL A 178 -15.90 22.74 -22.70
CA VAL A 178 -15.64 23.20 -24.07
C VAL A 178 -14.20 22.87 -24.41
N SER A 179 -13.95 22.34 -25.62
CA SER A 179 -12.60 22.01 -26.09
C SER A 179 -11.85 23.22 -26.63
N GLU A 180 -10.53 23.09 -26.77
CA GLU A 180 -9.65 24.15 -27.32
C GLU A 180 -10.02 24.55 -28.77
N GLY A 181 -10.74 23.71 -29.50
CA GLY A 181 -11.25 24.03 -30.85
C GLY A 181 -12.14 25.26 -30.91
N THR A 182 -12.62 25.79 -29.78
CA THR A 182 -13.35 27.08 -29.72
C THR A 182 -12.51 28.27 -30.13
N GLU A 183 -11.22 28.25 -29.78
CA GLU A 183 -10.32 29.37 -30.10
C GLU A 183 -10.17 29.54 -31.61
N ALA A 184 -10.07 28.43 -32.33
CA ALA A 184 -10.00 28.42 -33.78
C ALA A 184 -11.32 28.87 -34.47
N LEU A 185 -12.47 28.52 -33.84
CA LEU A 185 -13.81 28.81 -34.45
C LEU A 185 -14.39 30.16 -34.05
N PHE A 186 -14.17 30.58 -32.81
CA PHE A 186 -14.85 31.75 -32.22
C PHE A 186 -13.87 32.81 -31.68
N GLY A 187 -12.54 32.56 -31.70
CA GLY A 187 -11.53 33.43 -31.14
C GLY A 187 -11.64 33.61 -29.61
N ARG A 188 -12.28 32.65 -28.92
CA ARG A 188 -12.47 32.67 -27.47
C ARG A 188 -11.91 31.38 -26.84
N THR A 189 -11.27 31.53 -25.70
CA THR A 189 -10.75 30.40 -24.94
C THR A 189 -11.87 29.61 -24.26
N PRO A 190 -11.67 28.31 -23.98
CA PRO A 190 -12.63 27.49 -23.22
C PRO A 190 -13.04 28.12 -21.89
N GLY A 191 -12.09 28.75 -21.16
CA GLY A 191 -12.35 29.39 -19.88
C GLY A 191 -13.29 30.57 -19.93
N GLU A 192 -13.32 31.31 -21.06
CA GLU A 192 -14.24 32.43 -21.28
C GLU A 192 -15.69 32.03 -21.58
N LEU A 193 -15.89 30.76 -21.96
CA LEU A 193 -17.22 30.23 -22.31
C LEU A 193 -17.84 29.38 -21.19
N VAL A 194 -17.03 28.87 -20.29
CA VAL A 194 -17.48 28.05 -19.13
C VAL A 194 -17.73 28.89 -17.88
N ALA A 195 -17.34 30.15 -17.90
CA ALA A 195 -17.49 31.12 -16.79
C ALA A 195 -18.95 31.47 -16.47
#